data_5914dec0cdab8e178971cf99e770a617
#
_entry.id   5914dec0cdab8e178971cf99e770a617
#
_cell.length_a   1.000
_cell.length_b   1.000
_cell.length_c   1.000
_cell.angle_alpha   90.00
_cell.angle_beta   90.00
_cell.angle_gamma   90.00
#
_symmetry.space_group_name_H-M   'P 1'
#
loop_
_entity.id
_entity.type
_entity.pdbx_description
1 polymer ?
#
loop_
_entity_poly.entity_id
_entity_poly.type
_entity_poly.pdbx_seq_one_letter_code
_entity_poly.pdbx_strand_id
1 'polypeptide(L)'
;NDDEQLTKMSDQLWLENAYEKNEVDRVVLVVSLKASDGEKTKWHKTFVLDAFGDSSSSAMARLVSLPVSFAVEAVAKGNIDSGVSAAPSDMALVNEWLTKIKGLAQHLEIVSK
;
A
#
# COMPACT_ATOMS: atom_id res chain seq x y z
N ASN A 1 7.24 35.99 -1.55
CA ASN A 1 6.70 35.27 -0.41
C ASN A 1 6.95 33.79 -0.63
N ASP A 2 7.48 33.05 0.35
CA ASP A 2 7.86 31.64 0.21
C ASP A 2 6.68 30.76 -0.25
N ASP A 3 5.48 31.05 0.23
CA ASP A 3 4.26 30.33 -0.16
C ASP A 3 3.89 30.49 -1.65
N GLU A 4 4.10 31.69 -2.21
CA GLU A 4 3.84 31.93 -3.63
C GLU A 4 4.86 31.20 -4.52
N GLN A 5 6.12 31.14 -4.10
CA GLN A 5 7.15 30.38 -4.81
C GLN A 5 6.90 28.87 -4.74
N LEU A 6 6.50 28.37 -3.58
CA LEU A 6 6.12 26.97 -3.40
C LEU A 6 4.91 26.58 -4.27
N THR A 7 3.90 27.45 -4.33
CA THR A 7 2.74 27.22 -5.20
C THR A 7 3.13 27.14 -6.66
N LYS A 8 3.92 28.12 -7.15
CA LYS A 8 4.41 28.12 -8.54
C LYS A 8 5.25 26.88 -8.87
N MET A 9 6.12 26.46 -7.96
CA MET A 9 6.93 25.26 -8.12
C MET A 9 6.04 23.99 -8.15
N SER A 10 5.05 23.92 -7.29
CA SER A 10 4.08 22.82 -7.28
C SER A 10 3.31 22.74 -8.58
N ASP A 11 2.80 23.85 -9.08
CA ASP A 11 2.05 23.93 -10.34
C ASP A 11 2.94 23.52 -11.53
N GLN A 12 4.18 23.98 -11.55
CA GLN A 12 5.15 23.62 -12.58
C GLN A 12 5.45 22.10 -12.55
N LEU A 13 5.75 21.54 -11.37
CA LEU A 13 6.00 20.12 -11.21
C LEU A 13 4.79 19.25 -11.62
N TRP A 14 3.59 19.74 -11.31
CA TRP A 14 2.36 19.06 -11.74
C TRP A 14 2.24 19.01 -13.26
N LEU A 15 2.48 20.14 -13.94
CA LEU A 15 2.42 20.20 -15.40
C LEU A 15 3.50 19.35 -16.08
N GLU A 16 4.72 19.36 -15.54
CA GLU A 16 5.85 18.60 -16.09
C GLU A 16 5.74 17.07 -15.86
N ASN A 17 4.95 16.64 -14.86
CA ASN A 17 4.80 15.24 -14.48
C ASN A 17 3.35 14.74 -14.60
N ALA A 18 2.50 15.47 -15.31
CA ALA A 18 1.13 15.01 -15.57
C ALA A 18 1.14 13.76 -16.46
N TYR A 19 0.25 12.82 -16.15
CA TYR A 19 0.08 11.63 -16.98
C TYR A 19 -0.39 12.00 -18.38
N GLU A 20 0.16 11.31 -19.38
CA GLU A 20 -0.33 11.40 -20.75
C GLU A 20 -1.69 10.69 -20.91
N LYS A 21 -2.40 11.01 -21.99
CA LYS A 21 -3.67 10.35 -22.29
C LYS A 21 -3.45 8.84 -22.49
N ASN A 22 -4.14 8.03 -21.68
CA ASN A 22 -4.04 6.57 -21.60
C ASN A 22 -2.74 6.03 -20.97
N GLU A 23 -1.92 6.88 -20.38
CA GLU A 23 -0.83 6.43 -19.54
C GLU A 23 -1.40 5.80 -18.26
N VAL A 24 -0.85 4.64 -17.88
CA VAL A 24 -1.22 3.94 -16.65
C VAL A 24 -0.12 4.10 -15.62
N ASP A 25 -0.52 4.27 -14.36
CA ASP A 25 0.42 4.30 -13.25
C ASP A 25 0.95 2.91 -12.90
N ARG A 26 2.10 2.88 -12.26
CA ARG A 26 2.70 1.67 -11.69
C ARG A 26 3.10 1.92 -10.25
N VAL A 27 2.73 1.02 -9.37
CA VAL A 27 3.15 1.02 -7.96
C VAL A 27 4.06 -0.17 -7.72
N VAL A 28 5.28 0.11 -7.27
CA VAL A 28 6.23 -0.91 -6.79
C VAL A 28 6.48 -0.66 -5.31
N LEU A 29 6.20 -1.65 -4.47
CA LEU A 29 6.40 -1.57 -3.03
C LEU A 29 7.26 -2.74 -2.55
N VAL A 30 8.32 -2.43 -1.81
CA VAL A 30 9.18 -3.42 -1.17
C VAL A 30 9.21 -3.15 0.33
N VAL A 31 8.77 -4.13 1.12
CA VAL A 31 8.79 -4.05 2.58
C VAL A 31 9.61 -5.22 3.13
N SER A 32 10.70 -4.92 3.80
CA SER A 32 11.56 -5.92 4.42
C SER A 32 11.48 -5.81 5.94
N LEU A 33 11.08 -6.91 6.58
CA LEU A 33 10.91 -7.01 8.02
C LEU A 33 11.89 -8.05 8.57
N LYS A 34 12.66 -7.67 9.59
CA LYS A 34 13.64 -8.53 10.24
C LYS A 34 13.46 -8.50 11.75
N ALA A 35 13.34 -9.67 12.37
CA ALA A 35 13.38 -9.83 13.81
C ALA A 35 14.67 -10.53 14.21
N SER A 36 15.37 -9.98 15.22
CA SER A 36 16.65 -10.49 15.73
C SER A 36 16.61 -10.59 17.25
N ASP A 37 17.39 -11.53 17.79
CA ASP A 37 17.69 -11.70 19.20
C ASP A 37 19.21 -11.57 19.34
N GLY A 38 19.66 -10.41 19.80
CA GLY A 38 21.06 -9.99 19.68
C GLY A 38 21.50 -9.96 18.22
N GLU A 39 22.59 -10.65 17.91
CA GLU A 39 23.12 -10.74 16.53
C GLU A 39 22.42 -11.82 15.69
N LYS A 40 21.66 -12.70 16.31
CA LYS A 40 21.00 -13.83 15.62
C LYS A 40 19.67 -13.42 15.02
N THR A 41 19.56 -13.48 13.68
CA THR A 41 18.29 -13.30 12.98
C THR A 41 17.37 -14.48 13.28
N LYS A 42 16.18 -14.21 13.82
CA LYS A 42 15.13 -15.19 14.10
C LYS A 42 14.16 -15.31 12.93
N TRP A 43 13.95 -14.22 12.23
CA TRP A 43 12.94 -14.14 11.17
C TRP A 43 13.26 -12.97 10.24
N HIS A 44 13.15 -13.20 8.93
CA HIS A 44 13.31 -12.17 7.92
C HIS A 44 12.39 -12.47 6.73
N LYS A 45 11.49 -11.56 6.44
CA LYS A 45 10.62 -11.62 5.25
C LYS A 45 10.66 -10.32 4.48
N THR A 46 10.62 -10.45 3.17
CA THR A 46 10.50 -9.33 2.24
C THR A 46 9.24 -9.52 1.41
N PHE A 47 8.39 -8.53 1.41
CA PHE A 47 7.19 -8.44 0.60
C PHE A 47 7.49 -7.57 -0.60
N VAL A 48 7.22 -8.07 -1.80
CA VAL A 48 7.42 -7.33 -3.05
C VAL A 48 6.08 -7.27 -3.77
N LEU A 49 5.56 -6.08 -3.98
CA LEU A 49 4.33 -5.83 -4.71
C LEU A 49 4.64 -5.03 -5.97
N ASP A 50 4.02 -5.42 -7.09
CA ASP A 50 4.06 -4.70 -8.35
C ASP A 50 2.64 -4.65 -8.93
N ALA A 51 2.13 -3.45 -9.16
CA ALA A 51 0.78 -3.23 -9.63
C ALA A 51 0.74 -2.14 -10.69
N PHE A 52 -0.05 -2.37 -11.72
CA PHE A 52 -0.35 -1.40 -12.77
C PHE A 52 -1.79 -0.94 -12.69
N GLY A 53 -2.03 0.33 -13.01
CA GLY A 53 -3.37 0.84 -13.27
C GLY A 53 -3.96 0.25 -14.54
N ASP A 54 -5.22 0.57 -14.78
CA ASP A 54 -5.96 0.23 -15.99
C ASP A 54 -6.90 1.37 -16.39
N SER A 55 -7.70 1.16 -17.43
CA SER A 55 -8.66 2.17 -17.90
C SER A 55 -9.78 2.52 -16.90
N SER A 56 -9.96 1.72 -15.86
CA SER A 56 -11.03 1.91 -14.86
C SER A 56 -10.51 2.55 -13.57
N SER A 57 -9.27 2.29 -13.20
CA SER A 57 -8.68 2.83 -11.97
C SER A 57 -7.15 2.83 -12.00
N SER A 58 -6.53 3.83 -11.39
CA SER A 58 -5.10 3.80 -11.14
C SER A 58 -4.74 2.73 -10.10
N ALA A 59 -3.51 2.18 -10.21
CA ALA A 59 -2.97 1.24 -9.22
C ALA A 59 -2.89 1.90 -7.84
N MET A 60 -2.47 3.16 -7.78
CA MET A 60 -2.39 3.92 -6.54
C MET A 60 -3.77 4.07 -5.88
N ALA A 61 -4.79 4.50 -6.64
CA ALA A 61 -6.14 4.66 -6.10
C ALA A 61 -6.68 3.32 -5.55
N ARG A 62 -6.51 2.24 -6.31
CA ARG A 62 -6.98 0.91 -5.94
C ARG A 62 -6.28 0.39 -4.68
N LEU A 63 -4.95 0.51 -4.59
CA LEU A 63 -4.16 0.04 -3.46
C LEU A 63 -4.32 0.89 -2.18
N VAL A 64 -4.83 2.11 -2.28
CA VAL A 64 -5.16 2.96 -1.12
C VAL A 64 -6.61 2.76 -0.69
N SER A 65 -7.56 2.85 -1.63
CA SER A 65 -8.99 2.88 -1.31
C SER A 65 -9.53 1.52 -0.85
N LEU A 66 -9.12 0.42 -1.50
CA LEU A 66 -9.65 -0.90 -1.16
C LEU A 66 -9.17 -1.42 0.20
N PRO A 67 -7.91 -1.24 0.65
CA PRO A 67 -7.54 -1.56 2.02
C PRO A 67 -8.34 -0.79 3.08
N VAL A 68 -8.70 0.47 2.81
CA VAL A 68 -9.60 1.22 3.70
C VAL A 68 -10.98 0.56 3.76
N SER A 69 -11.53 0.11 2.61
CA SER A 69 -12.82 -0.59 2.60
C SER A 69 -12.76 -1.94 3.34
N PHE A 70 -11.63 -2.65 3.30
CA PHE A 70 -11.43 -3.87 4.09
C PHE A 70 -11.45 -3.58 5.60
N ALA A 71 -10.85 -2.45 6.02
CA ALA A 71 -10.92 -2.02 7.42
C ALA A 71 -12.35 -1.69 7.85
N VAL A 72 -13.10 -0.95 7.03
CA VAL A 72 -14.53 -0.65 7.30
C VAL A 72 -15.35 -1.94 7.40
N GLU A 73 -15.15 -2.89 6.49
CA GLU A 73 -15.81 -4.19 6.53
C GLU A 73 -15.46 -4.96 7.81
N ALA A 74 -14.19 -4.98 8.23
CA ALA A 74 -13.75 -5.66 9.44
C ALA A 74 -14.36 -5.03 10.71
N VAL A 75 -14.46 -3.71 10.77
CA VAL A 75 -15.15 -3.00 11.87
C VAL A 75 -16.64 -3.36 11.88
N ALA A 76 -17.31 -3.33 10.72
CA ALA A 76 -18.75 -3.65 10.63
C ALA A 76 -19.06 -5.11 11.03
N LYS A 77 -18.11 -6.02 10.84
CA LYS A 77 -18.21 -7.43 11.25
C LYS A 77 -17.81 -7.66 12.72
N GLY A 78 -17.33 -6.66 13.43
CA GLY A 78 -16.83 -6.79 14.81
C GLY A 78 -15.48 -7.52 14.92
N ASN A 79 -14.71 -7.58 13.84
CA ASN A 79 -13.38 -8.21 13.81
C ASN A 79 -12.26 -7.26 14.28
N ILE A 80 -12.57 -6.00 14.51
CA ILE A 80 -11.68 -4.96 15.05
C ILE A 80 -12.41 -4.27 16.18
N ASP A 81 -11.74 -4.13 17.33
CA ASP A 81 -12.27 -3.42 18.49
C ASP A 81 -12.49 -1.93 18.18
N SER A 82 -13.47 -1.34 18.86
CA SER A 82 -13.74 0.10 18.75
C SER A 82 -12.60 0.91 19.36
N GLY A 83 -12.31 2.08 18.76
CA GLY A 83 -11.27 3.00 19.23
C GLY A 83 -10.25 3.32 18.15
N VAL A 84 -9.07 3.79 18.57
CA VAL A 84 -7.93 4.06 17.70
C VAL A 84 -6.90 2.95 17.88
N SER A 85 -6.58 2.26 16.81
CA SER A 85 -5.59 1.19 16.81
C SER A 85 -4.60 1.33 15.63
N ALA A 86 -3.46 0.67 15.75
CA ALA A 86 -2.57 0.44 14.62
C ALA A 86 -3.18 -0.58 13.64
N ALA A 87 -2.42 -0.95 12.61
CA ALA A 87 -2.80 -2.05 11.72
C ALA A 87 -3.10 -3.33 12.54
N PRO A 88 -4.01 -4.21 12.05
CA PRO A 88 -4.39 -5.40 12.79
C PRO A 88 -3.20 -6.33 13.03
N SER A 89 -3.15 -6.92 14.24
CA SER A 89 -2.17 -7.93 14.66
C SER A 89 -2.73 -9.35 14.62
N ASP A 90 -4.04 -9.52 14.46
CA ASP A 90 -4.66 -10.83 14.29
C ASP A 90 -4.22 -11.46 12.97
N MET A 91 -3.60 -12.64 13.04
CA MET A 91 -2.99 -13.29 11.89
C MET A 91 -4.02 -13.80 10.86
N ALA A 92 -5.24 -14.12 11.28
CA ALA A 92 -6.29 -14.52 10.36
C ALA A 92 -6.74 -13.34 9.50
N LEU A 93 -6.96 -12.19 10.14
CA LEU A 93 -7.32 -10.94 9.46
C LEU A 93 -6.19 -10.42 8.56
N VAL A 94 -4.93 -10.47 9.03
CA VAL A 94 -3.75 -10.10 8.23
C VAL A 94 -3.65 -10.97 6.97
N ASN A 95 -3.81 -12.30 7.09
CA ASN A 95 -3.74 -13.21 5.95
C ASN A 95 -4.90 -13.00 4.97
N GLU A 96 -6.11 -12.72 5.47
CA GLU A 96 -7.26 -12.36 4.64
C GLU A 96 -6.95 -11.09 3.81
N TRP A 97 -6.42 -10.04 4.44
CA TRP A 97 -6.08 -8.80 3.75
C TRP A 97 -4.95 -8.98 2.75
N LEU A 98 -3.89 -9.72 3.09
CA LEU A 98 -2.82 -10.05 2.15
C LEU A 98 -3.35 -10.81 0.92
N THR A 99 -4.31 -11.71 1.12
CA THR A 99 -4.96 -12.44 0.03
C THR A 99 -5.77 -11.49 -0.86
N LYS A 100 -6.54 -10.58 -0.27
CA LYS A 100 -7.29 -9.55 -1.00
C LYS A 100 -6.34 -8.62 -1.78
N ILE A 101 -5.26 -8.13 -1.15
CA ILE A 101 -4.25 -7.26 -1.78
C ILE A 101 -3.56 -7.99 -2.94
N LYS A 102 -3.26 -9.28 -2.79
CA LYS A 102 -2.69 -10.09 -3.89
C LYS A 102 -3.58 -10.09 -5.13
N GLY A 103 -4.89 -10.05 -4.95
CA GLY A 103 -5.86 -9.94 -6.05
C GLY A 103 -5.92 -8.55 -6.71
N LEU A 104 -5.32 -7.53 -6.11
CA LEU A 104 -5.30 -6.14 -6.62
C LEU A 104 -4.02 -5.81 -7.39
N ALA A 105 -3.00 -6.66 -7.33
CA ALA A 105 -1.70 -6.46 -7.93
C ALA A 105 -1.42 -7.55 -8.98
N GLN A 106 -0.62 -7.24 -9.97
CA GLN A 106 -0.12 -8.20 -10.93
C GLN A 106 0.86 -9.17 -10.28
N HIS A 107 1.58 -8.70 -9.25
CA HIS A 107 2.54 -9.51 -8.53
C HIS A 107 2.55 -9.14 -7.04
N LEU A 108 2.46 -10.15 -6.18
CA LEU A 108 2.78 -10.05 -4.76
C LEU A 108 3.52 -11.31 -4.33
N GLU A 109 4.80 -11.14 -4.01
CA GLU A 109 5.68 -12.21 -3.56
C GLU A 109 6.12 -11.98 -2.11
N ILE A 110 6.25 -13.08 -1.35
CA ILE A 110 6.79 -13.07 0.00
C ILE A 110 8.02 -13.97 0.02
N VAL A 111 9.19 -13.33 0.12
CA VAL A 111 10.49 -14.02 0.19
C VAL A 111 10.89 -14.18 1.65
N SER A 112 11.17 -15.40 2.07
CA SER A 112 11.72 -15.73 3.40
C SER A 112 13.23 -16.01 3.28
N LYS A 113 14.03 -15.44 4.16
CA LYS A 113 15.49 -15.67 4.25
C LYS A 113 15.85 -16.27 5.60
#